data_9e01262745d77b216482f89991448fdc
#
_entry.id   9e01262745d77b216482f89991448fdc
#
_cell.length_a   1.000
_cell.length_b   1.000
_cell.length_c   1.000
_cell.angle_alpha   90.00
_cell.angle_beta   90.00
_cell.angle_gamma   90.00
#
_symmetry.space_group_name_H-M   'P 1'
#
loop_
_entity.id
_entity.type
_entity.pdbx_description
1 polymer ?
#
loop_
_entity_poly.entity_id
_entity_poly.type
_entity_poly.pdbx_seq_one_letter_code
_entity_poly.pdbx_strand_id
1 'polypeptide(L)'
;MKKGPLSGVKVIEFAGIGPGPFCGMLLSDMGADVVRIDRNNKVSSKHVIEARGKRSIKLNLKDSDDIKVCLELIKKSDIIQEGFRPGVMERLGLGPEDCLKINPKLVYGRMTGWGQIGSLSQAAGHDINYIALTGALHSIGRKNEKPVPPLNLVGDFGGGALYLAMGIIAALFEAQKSGEGQVVDCAMTDGSASLMTMFYGFLSSGIWQEERGDNLLDSGAHFYNVYETKDNKFISIGSIEPQFYSLLLEKLEIEDQDFLDLSLIHISEPTRQP
;
A
#
# COMPACT_ATOMS: atom_id res chain seq x y z
N MET A 1 -21.05 -9.13 -18.74
CA MET A 1 -20.14 -8.01 -18.45
C MET A 1 -19.98 -7.91 -16.94
N LYS A 2 -18.77 -7.73 -16.43
CA LYS A 2 -18.54 -7.41 -15.02
C LYS A 2 -19.30 -6.12 -14.68
N LYS A 3 -19.97 -6.07 -13.52
CA LYS A 3 -20.66 -4.88 -13.04
C LYS A 3 -19.73 -4.16 -12.05
N GLY A 4 -19.65 -2.83 -12.13
CA GLY A 4 -18.84 -2.02 -11.23
C GLY A 4 -18.48 -0.67 -11.84
N PRO A 5 -17.91 0.26 -11.06
CA PRO A 5 -17.59 1.61 -11.52
C PRO A 5 -16.57 1.65 -12.67
N LEU A 6 -15.73 0.63 -12.81
CA LEU A 6 -14.75 0.48 -13.90
C LEU A 6 -15.23 -0.50 -14.99
N SER A 7 -16.53 -0.75 -15.10
CA SER A 7 -17.08 -1.62 -16.15
C SER A 7 -16.79 -1.05 -17.55
N GLY A 8 -16.15 -1.85 -18.40
CA GLY A 8 -15.71 -1.44 -19.74
C GLY A 8 -14.25 -0.96 -19.81
N VAL A 9 -13.63 -0.64 -18.71
CA VAL A 9 -12.20 -0.27 -18.63
C VAL A 9 -11.32 -1.50 -18.85
N LYS A 10 -10.32 -1.40 -19.71
CA LYS A 10 -9.38 -2.46 -20.06
C LYS A 10 -8.00 -2.17 -19.48
N VAL A 11 -7.48 -3.13 -18.74
CA VAL A 11 -6.19 -3.02 -18.03
C VAL A 11 -5.24 -4.11 -18.50
N ILE A 12 -4.02 -3.72 -18.86
CA ILE A 12 -2.91 -4.65 -19.04
C ILE A 12 -2.02 -4.60 -17.79
N GLU A 13 -1.89 -5.75 -17.13
CA GLU A 13 -1.03 -5.93 -15.96
C GLU A 13 0.19 -6.77 -16.35
N PHE A 14 1.39 -6.25 -16.16
CA PHE A 14 2.59 -7.09 -16.23
C PHE A 14 2.78 -7.83 -14.91
N ALA A 15 2.95 -9.15 -14.99
CA ALA A 15 3.07 -10.00 -13.82
C ALA A 15 4.25 -9.59 -12.94
N GLY A 16 3.99 -9.45 -11.65
CA GLY A 16 4.93 -9.07 -10.61
C GLY A 16 4.61 -9.77 -9.29
N ILE A 17 5.09 -9.20 -8.20
CA ILE A 17 4.81 -9.62 -6.82
C ILE A 17 4.36 -8.39 -6.01
N GLY A 18 3.66 -8.62 -4.89
CA GLY A 18 3.27 -7.59 -3.95
C GLY A 18 2.28 -6.56 -4.52
N PRO A 19 2.67 -5.27 -4.59
CA PRO A 19 1.74 -4.16 -4.83
C PRO A 19 1.08 -4.18 -6.22
N GLY A 20 1.81 -4.55 -7.28
CA GLY A 20 1.25 -4.60 -8.64
C GLY A 20 0.06 -5.55 -8.76
N PRO A 21 0.21 -6.84 -8.43
CA PRO A 21 -0.91 -7.79 -8.41
C PRO A 21 -2.08 -7.35 -7.54
N PHE A 22 -1.82 -6.75 -6.38
CA PHE A 22 -2.87 -6.25 -5.50
C PHE A 22 -3.63 -5.07 -6.13
N CYS A 23 -2.93 -4.10 -6.74
CA CYS A 23 -3.54 -3.01 -7.49
C CYS A 23 -4.45 -3.54 -8.61
N GLY A 24 -3.96 -4.45 -9.44
CA GLY A 24 -4.75 -5.05 -10.52
C GLY A 24 -5.96 -5.84 -10.03
N MET A 25 -5.89 -6.46 -8.84
CA MET A 25 -7.01 -7.09 -8.18
C MET A 25 -8.10 -6.06 -7.80
N LEU A 26 -7.71 -4.93 -7.21
CA LEU A 26 -8.64 -3.86 -6.85
C LEU A 26 -9.36 -3.31 -8.10
N LEU A 27 -8.63 -3.05 -9.18
CA LEU A 27 -9.23 -2.62 -10.45
C LEU A 27 -10.20 -3.66 -11.00
N SER A 28 -9.85 -4.94 -10.91
CA SER A 28 -10.71 -6.06 -11.33
C SER A 28 -11.98 -6.18 -10.48
N ASP A 29 -11.87 -6.01 -9.14
CA ASP A 29 -13.00 -6.03 -8.23
C ASP A 29 -13.98 -4.87 -8.50
N MET A 30 -13.47 -3.72 -8.94
CA MET A 30 -14.26 -2.58 -9.40
C MET A 30 -14.86 -2.76 -10.81
N GLY A 31 -14.66 -3.89 -11.45
CA GLY A 31 -15.30 -4.24 -12.72
C GLY A 31 -14.45 -4.09 -13.97
N ALA A 32 -13.19 -3.65 -13.86
CA ALA A 32 -12.28 -3.57 -14.99
C ALA A 32 -11.98 -4.95 -15.60
N ASP A 33 -11.74 -4.98 -16.91
CA ASP A 33 -11.28 -6.16 -17.64
C ASP A 33 -9.75 -6.22 -17.63
N VAL A 34 -9.20 -6.93 -16.64
CA VAL A 34 -7.75 -7.03 -16.44
C VAL A 34 -7.19 -8.25 -17.17
N VAL A 35 -6.23 -8.03 -18.04
CA VAL A 35 -5.42 -9.07 -18.72
C VAL A 35 -4.00 -9.01 -18.17
N ARG A 36 -3.59 -10.07 -17.48
CA ARG A 36 -2.23 -10.20 -16.93
C ARG A 36 -1.32 -10.88 -17.94
N ILE A 37 -0.18 -10.26 -18.21
CA ILE A 37 0.90 -10.82 -19.03
C ILE A 37 1.85 -11.59 -18.12
N ASP A 38 1.84 -12.91 -18.21
CA ASP A 38 2.66 -13.84 -17.45
C ASP A 38 3.91 -14.28 -18.23
N ARG A 39 4.96 -14.65 -17.52
CA ARG A 39 6.14 -15.29 -18.11
C ARG A 39 5.82 -16.74 -18.48
N ASN A 40 6.35 -17.24 -19.61
CA ASN A 40 6.08 -18.58 -20.12
C ASN A 40 6.33 -19.73 -19.11
N ASN A 41 7.23 -19.56 -18.14
CA ASN A 41 7.70 -20.64 -17.26
C ASN A 41 7.11 -20.60 -15.85
N LYS A 42 6.16 -19.72 -15.54
CA LYS A 42 5.52 -19.70 -14.21
C LYS A 42 4.11 -20.29 -14.27
N VAL A 43 3.90 -21.38 -13.54
CA VAL A 43 2.56 -21.89 -13.26
C VAL A 43 1.96 -20.92 -12.22
N SER A 44 0.88 -20.24 -12.58
CA SER A 44 0.08 -19.50 -11.61
C SER A 44 -0.45 -20.45 -10.54
N SER A 45 -0.11 -20.24 -9.29
CA SER A 45 -0.70 -21.01 -8.19
C SER A 45 -2.21 -20.75 -8.16
N LYS A 46 -3.02 -21.83 -8.08
CA LYS A 46 -4.49 -21.73 -7.95
C LYS A 46 -4.92 -21.01 -6.66
N HIS A 47 -3.99 -20.77 -5.74
CA HIS A 47 -4.22 -20.16 -4.43
C HIS A 47 -3.84 -18.67 -4.37
N VAL A 48 -3.46 -18.05 -5.48
CA VAL A 48 -3.15 -16.61 -5.52
C VAL A 48 -4.44 -15.82 -5.61
N ILE A 49 -4.90 -15.32 -4.47
CA ILE A 49 -6.17 -14.57 -4.34
C ILE A 49 -6.14 -13.29 -5.20
N GLU A 50 -4.99 -12.65 -5.32
CA GLU A 50 -4.78 -11.44 -6.12
C GLU A 50 -4.96 -11.67 -7.64
N ALA A 51 -5.05 -12.93 -8.07
CA ALA A 51 -5.36 -13.28 -9.47
C ALA A 51 -6.86 -13.30 -9.76
N ARG A 52 -7.72 -13.14 -8.75
CA ARG A 52 -9.18 -13.22 -8.93
C ARG A 52 -9.69 -12.21 -9.94
N GLY A 53 -10.64 -12.67 -10.76
CA GLY A 53 -11.29 -11.85 -11.75
C GLY A 53 -10.43 -11.40 -12.94
N LYS A 54 -9.16 -11.78 -12.99
CA LYS A 54 -8.25 -11.48 -14.10
C LYS A 54 -8.21 -12.60 -15.12
N ARG A 55 -7.96 -12.25 -16.37
CA ARG A 55 -7.53 -13.17 -17.41
C ARG A 55 -6.00 -13.15 -17.51
N SER A 56 -5.38 -14.14 -18.12
CA SER A 56 -3.93 -14.14 -18.32
C SER A 56 -3.55 -14.63 -19.71
N ILE A 57 -2.43 -14.11 -20.20
CA ILE A 57 -1.74 -14.58 -21.39
C ILE A 57 -0.26 -14.77 -21.06
N LYS A 58 0.36 -15.81 -21.61
CA LYS A 58 1.79 -16.06 -21.45
C LYS A 58 2.56 -15.50 -22.63
N LEU A 59 3.46 -14.57 -22.37
CA LEU A 59 4.31 -13.94 -23.36
C LEU A 59 5.76 -13.89 -22.88
N ASN A 60 6.67 -14.10 -23.81
CA ASN A 60 8.11 -13.93 -23.58
C ASN A 60 8.55 -12.52 -24.04
N LEU A 61 8.70 -11.61 -23.11
CA LEU A 61 9.09 -10.22 -23.40
C LEU A 61 10.51 -10.06 -24.01
N LYS A 62 11.22 -11.17 -24.26
CA LYS A 62 12.47 -11.18 -25.03
C LYS A 62 12.27 -11.56 -26.50
N ASP A 63 11.06 -11.97 -26.86
CA ASP A 63 10.68 -12.35 -28.19
C ASP A 63 9.98 -11.18 -28.89
N SER A 64 10.43 -10.84 -30.11
CA SER A 64 9.92 -9.70 -30.86
C SER A 64 8.46 -9.86 -31.30
N ASP A 65 7.99 -11.08 -31.53
CA ASP A 65 6.61 -11.32 -31.93
C ASP A 65 5.67 -11.23 -30.71
N ASP A 66 6.11 -11.72 -29.55
CA ASP A 66 5.38 -11.55 -28.31
C ASP A 66 5.31 -10.06 -27.88
N ILE A 67 6.36 -9.26 -28.13
CA ILE A 67 6.33 -7.80 -27.93
C ILE A 67 5.29 -7.14 -28.84
N LYS A 68 5.18 -7.54 -30.10
CA LYS A 68 4.13 -7.03 -30.99
C LYS A 68 2.73 -7.35 -30.48
N VAL A 69 2.52 -8.54 -29.91
CA VAL A 69 1.26 -8.90 -29.25
C VAL A 69 0.98 -7.97 -28.06
N CYS A 70 2.00 -7.68 -27.22
CA CYS A 70 1.86 -6.72 -26.12
C CYS A 70 1.42 -5.35 -26.63
N LEU A 71 2.07 -4.81 -27.67
CA LEU A 71 1.75 -3.50 -28.23
C LEU A 71 0.33 -3.46 -28.80
N GLU A 72 -0.13 -4.52 -29.46
CA GLU A 72 -1.52 -4.62 -29.95
C GLU A 72 -2.56 -4.68 -28.82
N LEU A 73 -2.23 -5.30 -27.67
CA LEU A 73 -3.06 -5.28 -26.50
C LEU A 73 -3.11 -3.87 -25.86
N ILE A 74 -1.95 -3.22 -25.72
CA ILE A 74 -1.81 -1.88 -25.17
C ILE A 74 -2.57 -0.84 -26.00
N LYS A 75 -2.50 -0.94 -27.34
CA LYS A 75 -3.24 -0.07 -28.26
C LYS A 75 -4.75 -0.07 -28.03
N LYS A 76 -5.30 -1.17 -27.47
CA LYS A 76 -6.73 -1.38 -27.24
C LYS A 76 -7.11 -1.28 -25.76
N SER A 77 -6.17 -0.91 -24.89
CA SER A 77 -6.39 -0.78 -23.44
C SER A 77 -6.49 0.68 -23.01
N ASP A 78 -7.05 0.89 -21.84
CA ASP A 78 -7.14 2.21 -21.20
C ASP A 78 -6.00 2.41 -20.20
N ILE A 79 -5.53 1.31 -19.62
CA ILE A 79 -4.53 1.32 -18.55
C ILE A 79 -3.50 0.22 -18.82
N ILE A 80 -2.24 0.53 -18.54
CA ILE A 80 -1.16 -0.42 -18.34
C ILE A 80 -0.60 -0.23 -16.94
N GLN A 81 -0.23 -1.32 -16.26
CA GLN A 81 0.53 -1.26 -15.01
C GLN A 81 1.68 -2.25 -15.01
N GLU A 82 2.83 -1.81 -14.49
CA GLU A 82 4.04 -2.59 -14.38
C GLU A 82 4.77 -2.33 -13.06
N GLY A 83 5.66 -3.24 -12.66
CA GLY A 83 6.46 -3.15 -11.44
C GLY A 83 7.91 -3.61 -11.68
N PHE A 84 8.46 -3.32 -12.86
CA PHE A 84 9.86 -3.59 -13.16
C PHE A 84 10.76 -2.47 -12.63
N ARG A 85 12.06 -2.77 -12.54
CA ARG A 85 13.05 -1.73 -12.24
C ARG A 85 13.07 -0.67 -13.32
N PRO A 86 13.37 0.60 -12.97
CA PRO A 86 13.46 1.69 -13.93
C PRO A 86 14.34 1.34 -15.16
N GLY A 87 13.85 1.71 -16.34
CA GLY A 87 14.51 1.45 -17.61
C GLY A 87 14.31 0.04 -18.21
N VAL A 88 13.64 -0.88 -17.51
CA VAL A 88 13.38 -2.23 -18.07
C VAL A 88 12.36 -2.18 -19.18
N MET A 89 11.23 -1.52 -18.97
CA MET A 89 10.18 -1.41 -19.99
C MET A 89 10.64 -0.62 -21.21
N GLU A 90 11.44 0.41 -21.02
CA GLU A 90 12.06 1.18 -22.10
C GLU A 90 12.95 0.29 -22.98
N ARG A 91 13.82 -0.53 -22.37
CA ARG A 91 14.67 -1.48 -23.12
C ARG A 91 13.89 -2.55 -23.88
N LEU A 92 12.66 -2.83 -23.47
CA LEU A 92 11.76 -3.78 -24.13
C LEU A 92 10.94 -3.13 -25.27
N GLY A 93 11.03 -1.80 -25.47
CA GLY A 93 10.16 -1.06 -26.39
C GLY A 93 8.71 -0.97 -25.91
N LEU A 94 8.51 -1.10 -24.59
CA LEU A 94 7.22 -1.03 -23.91
C LEU A 94 7.21 0.12 -22.89
N GLY A 95 8.16 1.05 -22.99
CA GLY A 95 8.25 2.23 -22.13
C GLY A 95 7.10 3.21 -22.34
N PRO A 96 6.92 4.18 -21.40
CA PRO A 96 5.83 5.16 -21.51
C PRO A 96 5.80 5.89 -22.84
N GLU A 97 6.94 6.35 -23.35
CA GLU A 97 7.01 7.06 -24.63
C GLU A 97 6.52 6.22 -25.80
N ASP A 98 6.93 4.94 -25.87
CA ASP A 98 6.53 4.04 -26.95
C ASP A 98 5.04 3.73 -26.88
N CYS A 99 4.54 3.46 -25.68
CA CYS A 99 3.13 3.15 -25.44
C CYS A 99 2.21 4.34 -25.70
N LEU A 100 2.57 5.55 -25.26
CA LEU A 100 1.79 6.77 -25.48
C LEU A 100 1.77 7.22 -26.96
N LYS A 101 2.83 6.93 -27.73
CA LYS A 101 2.81 7.14 -29.19
C LYS A 101 1.74 6.34 -29.90
N ILE A 102 1.49 5.09 -29.47
CA ILE A 102 0.49 4.21 -30.11
C ILE A 102 -0.91 4.35 -29.49
N ASN A 103 -0.98 4.82 -28.26
CA ASN A 103 -2.23 5.07 -27.54
C ASN A 103 -2.11 6.34 -26.69
N PRO A 104 -2.40 7.52 -27.26
CA PRO A 104 -2.24 8.81 -26.57
C PRO A 104 -3.12 8.99 -25.34
N LYS A 105 -4.16 8.18 -25.17
CA LYS A 105 -5.07 8.21 -24.01
C LYS A 105 -4.68 7.26 -22.89
N LEU A 106 -3.61 6.49 -23.09
CA LEU A 106 -3.19 5.45 -22.17
C LEU A 106 -2.77 6.02 -20.81
N VAL A 107 -3.29 5.45 -19.73
CA VAL A 107 -2.75 5.66 -18.38
C VAL A 107 -1.67 4.61 -18.12
N TYR A 108 -0.44 5.07 -17.85
CA TYR A 108 0.71 4.21 -17.63
C TYR A 108 1.10 4.22 -16.15
N GLY A 109 0.70 3.19 -15.40
CA GLY A 109 1.02 3.03 -13.98
C GLY A 109 2.36 2.32 -13.77
N ARG A 110 3.27 2.96 -13.04
CA ARG A 110 4.59 2.44 -12.67
C ARG A 110 4.70 2.26 -11.16
N MET A 111 4.93 1.03 -10.71
CA MET A 111 5.15 0.69 -9.32
C MET A 111 6.61 0.43 -9.05
N THR A 112 7.20 1.18 -8.12
CA THR A 112 8.59 0.96 -7.68
C THR A 112 8.71 1.04 -6.16
N GLY A 113 9.86 0.61 -5.64
CA GLY A 113 10.20 0.84 -4.22
C GLY A 113 10.66 2.26 -3.96
N TRP A 114 11.55 2.77 -4.83
CA TRP A 114 12.33 3.99 -4.61
C TRP A 114 12.05 5.11 -5.61
N GLY A 115 11.13 4.95 -6.54
CA GLY A 115 10.89 5.86 -7.65
C GLY A 115 11.75 5.57 -8.89
N GLN A 116 11.51 6.33 -9.95
CA GLN A 116 12.19 6.17 -11.25
C GLN A 116 13.59 6.77 -11.28
N ILE A 117 13.87 7.71 -10.38
CA ILE A 117 15.13 8.48 -10.33
C ILE A 117 15.72 8.46 -8.92
N GLY A 118 16.92 8.93 -8.78
CA GLY A 118 17.63 8.99 -7.50
C GLY A 118 18.60 7.83 -7.27
N SER A 119 19.42 7.95 -6.24
CA SER A 119 20.53 7.02 -5.95
C SER A 119 20.07 5.59 -5.64
N LEU A 120 18.86 5.42 -5.13
CA LEU A 120 18.29 4.11 -4.77
C LEU A 120 17.42 3.50 -5.88
N SER A 121 17.11 4.20 -6.96
CA SER A 121 16.17 3.75 -7.99
C SER A 121 16.50 2.38 -8.58
N GLN A 122 17.76 2.01 -8.68
CA GLN A 122 18.23 0.71 -9.14
C GLN A 122 18.51 -0.29 -8.02
N ALA A 123 18.42 0.12 -6.75
CA ALA A 123 18.68 -0.75 -5.63
C ALA A 123 17.57 -1.79 -5.42
N ALA A 124 17.95 -2.97 -4.91
CA ALA A 124 16.97 -3.94 -4.45
C ALA A 124 16.38 -3.49 -3.11
N GLY A 125 15.12 -3.83 -2.88
CA GLY A 125 14.43 -3.58 -1.61
C GLY A 125 13.08 -4.30 -1.57
N HIS A 126 12.53 -4.39 -0.39
CA HIS A 126 11.19 -4.90 -0.10
C HIS A 126 10.47 -3.94 0.84
N ASP A 127 9.21 -4.18 1.14
CA ASP A 127 8.36 -3.38 2.02
C ASP A 127 9.12 -2.81 3.22
N ILE A 128 9.75 -3.68 4.00
CA ILE A 128 10.47 -3.31 5.23
C ILE A 128 11.56 -2.25 5.01
N ASN A 129 12.22 -2.27 3.84
CA ASN A 129 13.27 -1.30 3.51
C ASN A 129 12.65 0.05 3.13
N TYR A 130 11.53 0.05 2.42
CA TYR A 130 10.83 1.26 2.00
C TYR A 130 10.24 1.99 3.20
N ILE A 131 9.54 1.27 4.09
CA ILE A 131 8.95 1.85 5.29
C ILE A 131 9.99 2.24 6.36
N ALA A 132 11.18 1.63 6.35
CA ALA A 132 12.27 2.04 7.23
C ALA A 132 12.75 3.46 6.91
N LEU A 133 12.90 3.79 5.63
CA LEU A 133 13.37 5.10 5.20
C LEU A 133 12.40 6.23 5.56
N THR A 134 11.11 5.93 5.63
CA THR A 134 10.05 6.90 5.98
C THR A 134 9.82 7.03 7.48
N GLY A 135 10.51 6.27 8.32
CA GLY A 135 10.25 6.25 9.76
C GLY A 135 9.03 5.41 10.18
N ALA A 136 8.20 4.95 9.25
CA ALA A 136 7.01 4.13 9.59
C ALA A 136 7.41 2.85 10.33
N LEU A 137 8.46 2.15 9.89
CA LEU A 137 8.96 0.98 10.61
C LEU A 137 9.45 1.33 12.02
N HIS A 138 10.14 2.47 12.16
CA HIS A 138 10.63 2.93 13.46
C HIS A 138 9.49 3.15 14.45
N SER A 139 8.37 3.69 13.99
CA SER A 139 7.23 4.03 14.84
C SER A 139 6.39 2.82 15.29
N ILE A 140 6.58 1.63 14.68
CA ILE A 140 5.76 0.44 14.97
C ILE A 140 6.53 -0.54 15.85
N GLY A 141 5.97 -0.85 17.02
CA GLY A 141 6.56 -1.80 17.98
C GLY A 141 6.30 -1.40 19.44
N ARG A 142 6.96 -2.09 20.35
CA ARG A 142 6.85 -1.84 21.80
C ARG A 142 8.01 -0.97 22.29
N LYS A 143 7.79 -0.31 23.43
CA LYS A 143 8.81 0.48 24.13
C LYS A 143 10.02 -0.40 24.45
N ASN A 144 11.23 0.13 24.24
CA ASN A 144 12.50 -0.56 24.49
C ASN A 144 12.73 -1.87 23.70
N GLU A 145 11.89 -2.16 22.69
CA GLU A 145 12.05 -3.31 21.82
C GLU A 145 12.46 -2.88 20.40
N LYS A 146 12.81 -3.86 19.57
CA LYS A 146 13.04 -3.63 18.14
C LYS A 146 11.74 -3.23 17.43
N PRO A 147 11.82 -2.43 16.36
CA PRO A 147 10.66 -2.21 15.49
C PRO A 147 10.05 -3.53 15.02
N VAL A 148 8.74 -3.58 14.93
CA VAL A 148 7.99 -4.75 14.48
C VAL A 148 7.52 -4.53 13.03
N PRO A 149 7.94 -5.35 12.06
CA PRO A 149 7.45 -5.25 10.69
C PRO A 149 5.93 -5.50 10.64
N PRO A 150 5.14 -4.57 10.08
CA PRO A 150 3.68 -4.71 9.98
C PRO A 150 3.26 -5.57 8.77
N LEU A 151 3.94 -6.69 8.54
CA LEU A 151 3.85 -7.47 7.30
C LEU A 151 4.25 -6.58 6.10
N ASN A 152 3.58 -6.74 4.96
CA ASN A 152 3.73 -5.84 3.79
C ASN A 152 2.50 -4.93 3.61
N LEU A 153 1.84 -4.58 4.72
CA LEU A 153 0.61 -3.79 4.67
C LEU A 153 0.87 -2.30 4.42
N VAL A 154 1.98 -1.77 4.93
CA VAL A 154 2.26 -0.33 4.88
C VAL A 154 2.98 0.05 3.59
N GLY A 155 4.06 -0.61 3.22
CA GLY A 155 4.82 -0.30 2.01
C GLY A 155 4.14 -0.81 0.75
N ASP A 156 4.03 -2.14 0.60
CA ASP A 156 3.49 -2.75 -0.61
C ASP A 156 2.01 -2.37 -0.86
N PHE A 157 1.16 -2.53 0.15
CA PHE A 157 -0.28 -2.38 -0.07
C PHE A 157 -0.77 -0.97 0.21
N GLY A 158 -0.51 -0.40 1.39
CA GLY A 158 -0.95 0.95 1.75
C GLY A 158 -0.29 2.03 0.90
N GLY A 159 1.03 2.15 0.98
CA GLY A 159 1.82 3.15 0.27
C GLY A 159 2.02 2.87 -1.22
N GLY A 160 1.98 1.59 -1.62
CA GLY A 160 2.16 1.17 -3.01
C GLY A 160 0.84 1.00 -3.76
N ALA A 161 0.21 -0.15 -3.58
CA ALA A 161 -0.91 -0.58 -4.42
C ALA A 161 -2.13 0.34 -4.37
N LEU A 162 -2.49 0.85 -3.19
CA LEU A 162 -3.63 1.76 -3.04
C LEU A 162 -3.34 3.12 -3.68
N TYR A 163 -2.13 3.66 -3.51
CA TYR A 163 -1.71 4.91 -4.17
C TYR A 163 -1.65 4.76 -5.67
N LEU A 164 -1.12 3.64 -6.18
CA LEU A 164 -1.14 3.36 -7.61
C LEU A 164 -2.56 3.28 -8.16
N ALA A 165 -3.45 2.54 -7.50
CA ALA A 165 -4.84 2.42 -7.91
C ALA A 165 -5.56 3.78 -7.92
N MET A 166 -5.38 4.60 -6.88
CA MET A 166 -5.91 5.96 -6.80
C MET A 166 -5.37 6.85 -7.94
N GLY A 167 -4.06 6.84 -8.14
CA GLY A 167 -3.41 7.61 -9.21
C GLY A 167 -3.88 7.20 -10.59
N ILE A 168 -3.99 5.90 -10.87
CA ILE A 168 -4.51 5.35 -12.12
C ILE A 168 -5.96 5.80 -12.37
N ILE A 169 -6.83 5.74 -11.35
CA ILE A 169 -8.23 6.14 -11.50
C ILE A 169 -8.35 7.64 -11.74
N ALA A 170 -7.56 8.46 -11.03
CA ALA A 170 -7.51 9.90 -11.25
C ALA A 170 -7.01 10.26 -12.66
N ALA A 171 -5.94 9.60 -13.11
CA ALA A 171 -5.41 9.77 -14.46
C ALA A 171 -6.38 9.31 -15.54
N LEU A 172 -7.10 8.20 -15.31
CA LEU A 172 -8.15 7.72 -16.22
C LEU A 172 -9.30 8.72 -16.35
N PHE A 173 -9.73 9.29 -15.22
CA PHE A 173 -10.78 10.32 -15.21
C PHE A 173 -10.36 11.56 -15.99
N GLU A 174 -9.10 11.98 -15.89
CA GLU A 174 -8.57 13.08 -16.68
C GLU A 174 -8.47 12.72 -18.16
N ALA A 175 -7.93 11.54 -18.49
CA ALA A 175 -7.79 11.08 -19.88
C ALA A 175 -9.14 10.94 -20.61
N GLN A 176 -10.22 10.63 -19.89
CA GLN A 176 -11.59 10.61 -20.45
C GLN A 176 -12.09 12.00 -20.82
N LYS A 177 -11.63 13.06 -20.15
CA LYS A 177 -12.01 14.45 -20.42
C LYS A 177 -11.13 15.11 -21.47
N SER A 178 -9.80 15.05 -21.26
CA SER A 178 -8.82 15.72 -22.11
C SER A 178 -8.54 14.97 -23.42
N GLY A 179 -8.68 13.65 -23.38
CA GLY A 179 -8.22 12.77 -24.46
C GLY A 179 -6.73 12.45 -24.39
N GLU A 180 -6.04 12.88 -23.35
CA GLU A 180 -4.61 12.70 -23.14
C GLU A 180 -4.36 11.81 -21.92
N GLY A 181 -3.58 10.74 -22.14
CA GLY A 181 -3.10 9.84 -21.09
C GLY A 181 -1.89 10.42 -20.38
N GLN A 182 -1.46 9.75 -19.31
CA GLN A 182 -0.31 10.19 -18.54
C GLN A 182 0.37 9.03 -17.82
N VAL A 183 1.58 9.28 -17.35
CA VAL A 183 2.34 8.37 -16.50
C VAL A 183 2.00 8.63 -15.04
N VAL A 184 1.69 7.56 -14.31
CA VAL A 184 1.54 7.56 -12.84
C VAL A 184 2.76 6.85 -12.27
N ASP A 185 3.73 7.61 -11.78
CA ASP A 185 4.90 7.09 -11.06
C ASP A 185 4.57 6.97 -9.58
N CYS A 186 4.53 5.74 -9.07
CA CYS A 186 4.17 5.43 -7.70
C CYS A 186 5.31 4.68 -7.02
N ALA A 187 6.04 5.38 -6.14
CA ALA A 187 7.05 4.77 -5.29
C ALA A 187 6.46 4.40 -3.93
N MET A 188 6.75 3.19 -3.46
CA MET A 188 6.29 2.73 -2.14
C MET A 188 6.83 3.60 -1.00
N THR A 189 8.05 4.14 -1.14
CA THR A 189 8.59 5.14 -0.20
C THR A 189 7.73 6.40 -0.12
N ASP A 190 7.32 6.96 -1.26
CA ASP A 190 6.57 8.21 -1.31
C ASP A 190 5.16 8.01 -0.72
N GLY A 191 4.50 6.91 -1.10
CA GLY A 191 3.19 6.58 -0.54
C GLY A 191 3.26 6.28 0.97
N SER A 192 4.29 5.56 1.43
CA SER A 192 4.50 5.32 2.86
C SER A 192 4.78 6.60 3.63
N ALA A 193 5.57 7.52 3.06
CA ALA A 193 5.79 8.84 3.65
C ALA A 193 4.49 9.64 3.73
N SER A 194 3.65 9.57 2.70
CA SER A 194 2.32 10.19 2.71
C SER A 194 1.42 9.64 3.82
N LEU A 195 1.45 8.33 4.07
CA LEU A 195 0.73 7.71 5.20
C LEU A 195 1.22 8.22 6.56
N MET A 196 2.49 8.63 6.67
CA MET A 196 3.08 9.18 7.88
C MET A 196 2.80 10.69 8.09
N THR A 197 2.06 11.34 7.22
CA THR A 197 1.83 12.81 7.25
C THR A 197 1.37 13.31 8.62
N MET A 198 0.41 12.64 9.24
CA MET A 198 -0.11 13.01 10.57
C MET A 198 1.00 12.92 11.63
N PHE A 199 1.80 11.86 11.61
CA PHE A 199 2.87 11.63 12.58
C PHE A 199 4.02 12.61 12.41
N TYR A 200 4.37 13.00 11.19
CA TYR A 200 5.32 14.09 10.95
C TYR A 200 4.82 15.43 11.50
N GLY A 201 3.52 15.72 11.33
CA GLY A 201 2.88 16.89 11.91
C GLY A 201 2.92 16.87 13.44
N PHE A 202 2.60 15.75 14.06
CA PHE A 202 2.64 15.58 15.51
C PHE A 202 4.06 15.69 16.07
N LEU A 203 5.05 15.09 15.42
CA LEU A 203 6.46 15.23 15.79
C LEU A 203 6.91 16.69 15.73
N SER A 204 6.59 17.37 14.63
CA SER A 204 6.95 18.79 14.43
C SER A 204 6.30 19.72 15.46
N SER A 205 5.11 19.38 15.98
CA SER A 205 4.40 20.17 17.00
C SER A 205 4.71 19.74 18.44
N GLY A 206 5.58 18.75 18.64
CA GLY A 206 5.92 18.23 19.97
C GLY A 206 4.83 17.36 20.64
N ILE A 207 3.77 16.98 19.89
CA ILE A 207 2.70 16.09 20.37
C ILE A 207 3.16 14.62 20.33
N TRP A 208 4.08 14.27 19.43
CA TRP A 208 4.62 12.93 19.27
C TRP A 208 6.10 12.89 19.66
N GLN A 209 6.49 11.86 20.39
CA GLN A 209 7.89 11.59 20.73
C GLN A 209 8.49 10.57 19.77
N GLU A 210 9.80 10.65 19.52
CA GLU A 210 10.50 9.68 18.68
C GLU A 210 10.53 8.28 19.30
N GLU A 211 10.50 8.20 20.63
CA GLU A 211 10.50 6.94 21.37
C GLU A 211 9.19 6.20 21.11
N ARG A 212 9.35 4.96 20.67
CA ARG A 212 8.27 4.02 20.39
C ARG A 212 7.57 3.59 21.68
N GLY A 213 6.24 3.46 21.66
CA GLY A 213 5.46 3.00 22.80
C GLY A 213 5.33 4.05 23.90
N ASP A 214 5.50 5.33 23.56
CA ASP A 214 5.41 6.48 24.47
C ASP A 214 4.36 7.50 23.99
N ASN A 215 3.60 7.14 22.96
CA ASN A 215 2.64 8.02 22.31
C ASN A 215 1.22 7.44 22.36
N LEU A 216 0.23 8.26 22.00
CA LEU A 216 -1.18 7.90 22.07
C LEU A 216 -1.52 6.64 21.23
N LEU A 217 -1.00 6.53 19.99
CA LEU A 217 -1.43 5.50 19.04
C LEU A 217 -0.46 4.32 18.91
N ASP A 218 0.62 4.29 19.70
CA ASP A 218 1.65 3.26 19.65
C ASP A 218 1.73 2.40 20.92
N SER A 219 0.64 2.38 21.71
CA SER A 219 0.52 1.69 23.01
C SER A 219 1.16 2.42 24.19
N GLY A 220 1.55 3.69 24.06
CA GLY A 220 2.00 4.52 25.17
C GLY A 220 0.84 4.93 26.09
N ALA A 221 -0.39 4.97 25.57
CA ALA A 221 -1.59 5.21 26.37
C ALA A 221 -2.27 3.90 26.79
N HIS A 222 -2.59 3.77 28.07
CA HIS A 222 -3.27 2.58 28.59
C HIS A 222 -4.67 2.36 27.99
N PHE A 223 -5.35 3.41 27.59
CA PHE A 223 -6.66 3.35 26.93
C PHE A 223 -6.60 3.14 25.40
N TYR A 224 -5.38 3.00 24.84
CA TYR A 224 -5.15 2.64 23.45
C TYR A 224 -4.06 1.56 23.37
N ASN A 225 -4.42 0.33 23.73
CA ASN A 225 -3.44 -0.74 23.87
C ASN A 225 -4.08 -2.13 23.68
N VAL A 226 -3.23 -3.16 23.69
CA VAL A 226 -3.60 -4.57 23.66
C VAL A 226 -3.26 -5.22 24.99
N TYR A 227 -4.20 -5.96 25.56
CA TYR A 227 -4.08 -6.64 26.85
C TYR A 227 -4.31 -8.14 26.73
N GLU A 228 -3.56 -8.92 27.50
CA GLU A 228 -3.76 -10.35 27.61
C GLU A 228 -4.91 -10.67 28.57
N THR A 229 -5.76 -11.61 28.19
CA THR A 229 -6.88 -12.12 28.99
C THR A 229 -6.49 -13.37 29.78
N LYS A 230 -7.29 -13.75 30.80
CA LYS A 230 -7.02 -14.92 31.66
C LYS A 230 -6.92 -16.25 30.88
N ASP A 231 -7.51 -16.33 29.70
CA ASP A 231 -7.47 -17.51 28.81
C ASP A 231 -6.36 -17.44 27.76
N ASN A 232 -5.33 -16.61 28.00
CA ASN A 232 -4.16 -16.38 27.13
C ASN A 232 -4.54 -15.89 25.71
N LYS A 233 -5.63 -15.15 25.59
CA LYS A 233 -6.00 -14.44 24.37
C LYS A 233 -5.73 -12.94 24.54
N PHE A 234 -6.09 -12.15 23.55
CA PHE A 234 -5.85 -10.72 23.55
C PHE A 234 -7.13 -9.95 23.27
N ILE A 235 -7.27 -8.81 23.95
CA ILE A 235 -8.27 -7.79 23.63
C ILE A 235 -7.54 -6.50 23.26
N SER A 236 -8.17 -5.67 22.44
CA SER A 236 -7.72 -4.31 22.15
C SER A 236 -8.67 -3.30 22.78
N ILE A 237 -8.11 -2.26 23.37
CA ILE A 237 -8.83 -1.11 23.91
C ILE A 237 -8.45 0.10 23.07
N GLY A 238 -9.43 0.95 22.71
CA GLY A 238 -9.23 2.15 21.91
C GLY A 238 -10.23 3.24 22.33
N SER A 239 -10.38 3.49 23.63
CA SER A 239 -11.35 4.45 24.21
C SER A 239 -10.75 5.85 24.29
N ILE A 240 -10.54 6.51 23.14
CA ILE A 240 -9.90 7.82 23.05
C ILE A 240 -10.85 8.94 23.49
N GLU A 241 -12.16 8.84 23.19
CA GLU A 241 -13.14 9.85 23.52
C GLU A 241 -13.55 9.76 25.01
N PRO A 242 -13.72 10.90 25.71
CA PRO A 242 -14.00 10.94 27.15
C PRO A 242 -15.20 10.08 27.56
N GLN A 243 -16.28 10.08 26.78
CA GLN A 243 -17.48 9.29 27.12
C GLN A 243 -17.24 7.78 27.02
N PHE A 244 -16.42 7.33 26.09
CA PHE A 244 -16.08 5.90 25.95
C PHE A 244 -15.05 5.49 26.99
N TYR A 245 -14.16 6.39 27.36
CA TYR A 245 -13.21 6.15 28.43
C TYR A 245 -13.90 6.03 29.79
N SER A 246 -14.84 6.94 30.12
CA SER A 246 -15.65 6.85 31.33
C SER A 246 -16.44 5.53 31.41
N LEU A 247 -17.02 5.10 30.29
CA LEU A 247 -17.71 3.81 30.22
C LEU A 247 -16.75 2.62 30.39
N LEU A 248 -15.52 2.71 29.89
CA LEU A 248 -14.48 1.69 30.10
C LEU A 248 -14.15 1.55 31.58
N LEU A 249 -13.91 2.67 32.31
CA LEU A 249 -13.62 2.67 33.72
C LEU A 249 -14.79 2.08 34.53
N GLU A 250 -16.02 2.49 34.22
CA GLU A 250 -17.23 1.94 34.85
C GLU A 250 -17.33 0.41 34.68
N LYS A 251 -17.13 -0.09 33.42
CA LYS A 251 -17.21 -1.53 33.11
C LYS A 251 -16.10 -2.37 33.73
N LEU A 252 -14.94 -1.77 33.96
CA LEU A 252 -13.80 -2.41 34.61
C LEU A 252 -13.79 -2.22 36.12
N GLU A 253 -14.75 -1.47 36.67
CA GLU A 253 -14.86 -1.14 38.11
C GLU A 253 -13.56 -0.46 38.63
N ILE A 254 -12.98 0.42 37.81
CA ILE A 254 -11.76 1.16 38.16
C ILE A 254 -12.15 2.50 38.78
N GLU A 255 -11.83 2.67 40.06
CA GLU A 255 -12.08 3.90 40.83
C GLU A 255 -10.80 4.67 41.16
N ASP A 256 -9.65 4.16 40.73
CA ASP A 256 -8.34 4.77 40.99
C ASP A 256 -8.22 6.14 40.32
N GLN A 257 -7.84 7.15 41.09
CA GLN A 257 -7.72 8.54 40.64
C GLN A 257 -6.71 8.71 39.52
N ASP A 258 -5.68 7.88 39.46
CA ASP A 258 -4.64 7.90 38.42
C ASP A 258 -5.20 7.58 37.04
N PHE A 259 -6.35 6.91 36.96
CA PHE A 259 -7.03 6.59 35.69
C PHE A 259 -8.16 7.57 35.33
N LEU A 260 -8.52 8.54 36.21
CA LEU A 260 -9.63 9.46 35.93
C LEU A 260 -9.27 10.58 34.93
N ASP A 261 -7.99 10.83 34.69
CA ASP A 261 -7.53 11.88 33.81
C ASP A 261 -6.97 11.31 32.49
N LEU A 262 -7.69 11.53 31.37
CA LEU A 262 -7.24 11.17 30.01
C LEU A 262 -5.99 11.93 29.57
N SER A 263 -5.63 13.02 30.23
CA SER A 263 -4.43 13.80 29.92
C SER A 263 -3.13 13.12 30.36
N LEU A 264 -3.22 12.13 31.24
CA LEU A 264 -2.08 11.37 31.75
C LEU A 264 -1.68 10.26 30.73
N ILE A 265 -1.24 10.66 29.56
CA ILE A 265 -0.69 9.77 28.51
C ILE A 265 0.53 8.97 29.01
N HIS A 266 1.12 9.37 30.15
CA HIS A 266 2.36 8.81 30.71
C HIS A 266 2.16 7.87 31.89
N ILE A 267 0.99 7.29 32.09
CA ILE A 267 0.86 6.21 33.08
C ILE A 267 1.55 4.97 32.51
N SER A 268 2.80 4.83 32.92
CA SER A 268 3.60 3.63 32.66
C SER A 268 2.90 2.41 33.25
N GLU A 269 2.67 1.42 32.41
CA GLU A 269 2.19 0.05 32.65
C GLU A 269 1.27 -0.15 33.86
N PRO A 270 0.05 -0.67 33.66
CA PRO A 270 -0.70 -1.24 34.77
C PRO A 270 0.16 -2.34 35.38
N THR A 271 0.65 -2.10 36.60
CA THR A 271 1.34 -3.10 37.38
C THR A 271 0.49 -4.37 37.38
N ARG A 272 1.05 -5.46 36.84
CA ARG A 272 0.47 -6.79 36.97
C ARG A 272 0.18 -7.03 38.44
N GLN A 273 -1.07 -6.90 38.85
CA GLN A 273 -1.46 -7.45 40.12
C GLN A 273 -1.58 -8.97 40.02
N PRO A 274 -1.06 -9.73 40.97
CA PRO A 274 -0.91 -11.18 40.92
C PRO A 274 -2.21 -11.95 40.82
#